data_99dda0c9ea136ea20dd159e3d22b1e58
#
_entry.id   99dda0c9ea136ea20dd159e3d22b1e58
#
_cell.length_a   1.000
_cell.length_b   1.000
_cell.length_c   1.000
_cell.angle_alpha   90.00
_cell.angle_beta   90.00
_cell.angle_gamma   90.00
#
_symmetry.space_group_name_H-M   'P 1'
#
loop_
_entity.id
_entity.type
_entity.pdbx_description
1 polymer ?
#
loop_
_entity_poly.entity_id
_entity_poly.type
_entity_poly.pdbx_seq_one_letter_code
_entity_poly.pdbx_strand_id
1 'polypeptide(L)'
;MSQKRIILSDSSLNRYGYRVLTSGMLLEAFKKNPVMLYMHFRDEGSPIWGETKAIGHWEDIQLEGDVLSAIPVFDKVDQLSKDIAAKYEAGTYNAASVGIRIIATSANKDLLVPGQTRETVTESELMEASIVDIPANSNAVRLYDRSTSVLLAAGMDTNSVPALSTTS
;
A
#
# COMPACT_ATOMS: atom_id res chain seq x y z
N MET A 1 -17.66 15.09 -14.14
CA MET A 1 -17.81 13.86 -13.34
C MET A 1 -16.86 13.91 -12.16
N SER A 2 -17.37 13.68 -10.96
CA SER A 2 -16.49 13.58 -9.80
C SER A 2 -15.62 12.33 -9.95
N GLN A 3 -14.31 12.51 -9.96
CA GLN A 3 -13.38 11.40 -9.94
C GLN A 3 -13.58 10.64 -8.64
N LYS A 4 -13.74 9.34 -8.74
CA LYS A 4 -13.95 8.48 -7.57
C LYS A 4 -12.68 8.40 -6.75
N ARG A 5 -12.78 8.77 -5.49
CA ARG A 5 -11.74 8.55 -4.50
C ARG A 5 -11.63 7.07 -4.19
N ILE A 6 -10.42 6.59 -4.04
CA ILE A 6 -10.17 5.20 -3.66
C ILE A 6 -9.46 5.15 -2.30
N ILE A 7 -9.81 4.16 -1.50
CA ILE A 7 -9.11 3.91 -0.24
C ILE A 7 -7.78 3.25 -0.53
N LEU A 8 -6.69 3.84 -0.02
CA LEU A 8 -5.34 3.32 -0.15
C LEU A 8 -4.98 2.40 1.02
N SER A 9 -5.43 2.75 2.23
CA SER A 9 -5.15 1.97 3.44
C SER A 9 -6.10 2.39 4.56
N ASP A 10 -6.31 1.49 5.49
CA ASP A 10 -6.94 1.79 6.78
C ASP A 10 -6.25 0.96 7.88
N SER A 11 -6.76 1.07 9.11
CA SER A 11 -6.17 0.40 10.26
C SER A 11 -6.74 -1.01 10.51
N SER A 12 -7.37 -1.62 9.52
CA SER A 12 -7.92 -2.96 9.65
C SER A 12 -6.85 -4.04 9.61
N LEU A 13 -7.21 -5.24 10.06
CA LEU A 13 -6.33 -6.41 9.99
C LEU A 13 -6.07 -6.81 8.55
N ASN A 14 -4.81 -7.00 8.18
CA ASN A 14 -4.43 -7.48 6.86
C ASN A 14 -4.23 -9.00 6.85
N ARG A 15 -4.04 -9.57 5.67
CA ARG A 15 -3.88 -11.03 5.52
C ARG A 15 -2.59 -11.58 6.12
N TYR A 16 -1.64 -10.71 6.44
CA TYR A 16 -0.36 -11.11 7.06
C TYR A 16 -0.45 -11.22 8.57
N GLY A 17 -1.60 -10.92 9.17
CA GLY A 17 -1.83 -11.06 10.60
C GLY A 17 -1.47 -9.85 11.44
N TYR A 18 -1.34 -8.68 10.84
CA TYR A 18 -1.09 -7.45 11.59
C TYR A 18 -1.92 -6.29 11.04
N ARG A 19 -1.87 -5.17 11.73
CA ARG A 19 -2.50 -3.92 11.28
C ARG A 19 -1.47 -2.80 11.27
N VAL A 20 -1.74 -1.81 10.43
CA VAL A 20 -0.93 -0.60 10.32
C VAL A 20 -1.79 0.59 10.73
N LEU A 21 -1.36 1.31 11.75
CA LEU A 21 -2.05 2.53 12.14
C LEU A 21 -1.78 3.62 11.12
N THR A 22 -2.80 4.01 10.38
CA THR A 22 -2.67 5.06 9.38
C THR A 22 -2.35 6.41 10.00
N SER A 23 -2.77 6.64 11.25
CA SER A 23 -2.43 7.85 11.99
C SER A 23 -0.92 8.01 12.25
N GLY A 24 -0.17 6.91 12.23
CA GLY A 24 1.29 6.92 12.36
C GLY A 24 2.03 6.87 11.03
N MET A 25 1.34 7.03 9.92
CA MET A 25 1.92 6.96 8.59
C MET A 25 2.42 8.34 8.13
N LEU A 26 3.71 8.42 7.84
CA LEU A 26 4.34 9.64 7.35
C LEU A 26 4.07 9.77 5.85
N LEU A 27 3.43 10.86 5.44
CA LEU A 27 2.94 11.06 4.07
C LEU A 27 3.73 12.12 3.28
N GLU A 28 4.56 12.92 3.95
CA GLU A 28 5.15 14.11 3.35
C GLU A 28 6.03 13.82 2.13
N ALA A 29 6.89 12.82 2.24
CA ALA A 29 7.77 12.47 1.13
C ALA A 29 6.97 11.96 -0.08
N PHE A 30 5.97 11.13 0.17
CA PHE A 30 5.11 10.61 -0.88
C PHE A 30 4.32 11.74 -1.56
N LYS A 31 3.80 12.70 -0.80
CA LYS A 31 3.04 13.83 -1.36
C LYS A 31 3.86 14.72 -2.30
N LYS A 32 5.18 14.73 -2.14
CA LYS A 32 6.06 15.51 -3.02
C LYS A 32 6.19 14.89 -4.40
N ASN A 33 6.03 13.57 -4.51
CA ASN A 33 6.11 12.84 -5.77
C ASN A 33 5.16 11.64 -5.75
N PRO A 34 3.84 11.88 -5.82
CA PRO A 34 2.83 10.85 -5.58
C PRO A 34 2.57 10.01 -6.83
N VAL A 35 3.57 9.31 -7.31
CA VAL A 35 3.48 8.44 -8.48
C VAL A 35 2.52 7.30 -8.21
N MET A 36 1.65 7.02 -9.18
CA MET A 36 0.75 5.87 -9.15
C MET A 36 1.37 4.73 -9.95
N LEU A 37 1.65 3.62 -9.27
CA LEU A 37 2.22 2.44 -9.89
C LEU A 37 1.13 1.43 -10.23
N TYR A 38 1.50 0.44 -11.04
CA TYR A 38 0.70 -0.71 -11.36
C TYR A 38 1.36 -1.96 -10.78
N MET A 39 0.62 -2.68 -9.92
CA MET A 39 1.07 -3.94 -9.30
C MET A 39 2.39 -3.81 -8.52
N HIS A 40 2.66 -2.65 -7.91
CA HIS A 40 3.88 -2.37 -7.16
C HIS A 40 5.17 -2.43 -8.00
N PHE A 41 5.08 -2.39 -9.32
CA PHE A 41 6.28 -2.46 -10.16
C PHE A 41 7.07 -1.16 -10.11
N ARG A 42 8.31 -1.25 -9.68
CA ARG A 42 9.27 -0.18 -9.60
C ARG A 42 10.51 -0.52 -10.42
N ASP A 43 11.19 0.52 -10.86
CA ASP A 43 12.40 0.39 -11.67
C ASP A 43 13.56 -0.20 -10.87
N GLU A 44 13.69 0.20 -9.61
CA GLU A 44 14.76 -0.28 -8.74
C GLU A 44 14.49 -1.69 -8.25
N GLY A 45 15.42 -2.58 -8.54
CA GLY A 45 15.46 -3.89 -7.92
C GLY A 45 14.57 -4.95 -8.52
N SER A 46 14.01 -4.71 -9.70
CA SER A 46 13.32 -5.77 -10.42
C SER A 46 14.24 -6.36 -11.50
N PRO A 47 14.97 -7.44 -11.23
CA PRO A 47 15.81 -8.05 -12.25
C PRO A 47 15.01 -8.71 -13.38
N ILE A 48 13.70 -8.81 -13.21
CA ILE A 48 12.83 -9.55 -14.11
C ILE A 48 12.12 -8.64 -15.10
N TRP A 49 11.81 -7.40 -14.71
CA TRP A 49 10.88 -6.57 -15.48
C TRP A 49 11.52 -5.34 -16.14
N GLY A 50 12.63 -4.82 -15.64
CA GLY A 50 13.41 -3.76 -16.28
C GLY A 50 12.66 -2.49 -16.70
N GLU A 51 11.37 -2.40 -16.40
CA GLU A 51 10.53 -1.28 -16.82
C GLU A 51 9.68 -0.78 -15.65
N THR A 52 9.64 0.53 -15.50
CA THR A 52 8.74 1.18 -14.55
C THR A 52 7.30 1.01 -15.04
N LYS A 53 6.41 0.62 -14.14
CA LYS A 53 4.98 0.51 -14.43
C LYS A 53 4.22 1.65 -13.77
N ALA A 54 4.72 2.88 -13.92
CA ALA A 54 4.01 4.08 -13.52
C ALA A 54 2.88 4.34 -14.51
N ILE A 55 1.67 4.52 -13.98
CA ILE A 55 0.47 4.69 -14.80
C ILE A 55 -0.23 6.04 -14.56
N GLY A 56 0.33 6.88 -13.71
CA GLY A 56 -0.21 8.19 -13.39
C GLY A 56 0.29 8.68 -12.05
N HIS A 57 -0.55 9.46 -11.40
CA HIS A 57 -0.23 9.99 -10.08
C HIS A 57 -1.49 10.07 -9.20
N TRP A 58 -1.28 10.26 -7.90
CA TRP A 58 -2.36 10.43 -6.93
C TRP A 58 -2.55 11.91 -6.62
N GLU A 59 -3.79 12.35 -6.57
CA GLU A 59 -4.17 13.69 -6.15
C GLU A 59 -5.03 13.65 -4.90
N ASP A 60 -5.08 14.77 -4.19
CA ASP A 60 -5.93 14.97 -3.03
C ASP A 60 -5.82 13.82 -2.02
N ILE A 61 -4.59 13.56 -1.60
CA ILE A 61 -4.27 12.53 -0.60
C ILE A 61 -4.76 13.01 0.75
N GLN A 62 -5.68 12.27 1.37
CA GLN A 62 -6.33 12.64 2.63
C GLN A 62 -6.26 11.50 3.63
N LEU A 63 -6.04 11.87 4.87
CA LEU A 63 -6.17 10.97 6.01
C LEU A 63 -7.32 11.49 6.89
N GLU A 64 -8.43 10.76 6.90
CA GLU A 64 -9.59 11.08 7.72
C GLU A 64 -9.87 9.93 8.67
N GLY A 65 -9.70 10.20 9.97
CA GLY A 65 -9.75 9.13 10.96
C GLY A 65 -8.62 8.13 10.69
N ASP A 66 -8.98 6.88 10.44
CA ASP A 66 -8.04 5.82 10.12
C ASP A 66 -8.03 5.44 8.63
N VAL A 67 -8.66 6.24 7.78
CA VAL A 67 -8.79 5.96 6.35
C VAL A 67 -7.88 6.89 5.55
N LEU A 68 -6.91 6.31 4.85
CA LEU A 68 -6.08 7.00 3.88
C LEU A 68 -6.70 6.81 2.50
N SER A 69 -6.99 7.90 1.80
CA SER A 69 -7.61 7.85 0.48
C SER A 69 -7.00 8.89 -0.46
N ALA A 70 -7.19 8.69 -1.76
CA ALA A 70 -6.71 9.61 -2.78
C ALA A 70 -7.52 9.46 -4.06
N ILE A 71 -7.29 10.36 -5.00
CA ILE A 71 -7.91 10.33 -6.33
C ILE A 71 -6.86 9.89 -7.34
N PRO A 72 -7.09 8.78 -8.07
CA PRO A 72 -6.17 8.35 -9.12
C PRO A 72 -6.32 9.23 -10.36
N VAL A 73 -5.19 9.66 -10.92
CA VAL A 73 -5.14 10.39 -12.19
C VAL A 73 -4.24 9.61 -13.14
N PHE A 74 -4.84 9.01 -14.15
CA PHE A 74 -4.13 8.15 -15.10
C PHE A 74 -3.45 8.97 -16.19
N ASP A 75 -2.25 8.57 -16.56
CA ASP A 75 -1.54 9.16 -17.70
C ASP A 75 -2.27 8.83 -19.01
N LYS A 76 -2.11 9.73 -19.98
CA LYS A 76 -2.69 9.56 -21.33
C LYS A 76 -1.61 9.43 -22.40
N VAL A 77 -0.36 9.21 -21.97
CA VAL A 77 0.82 9.25 -22.85
C VAL A 77 1.27 7.87 -23.32
N ASP A 78 0.82 6.81 -22.66
CA ASP A 78 1.23 5.45 -22.99
C ASP A 78 0.04 4.49 -22.98
N GLN A 79 0.20 3.37 -23.68
CA GLN A 79 -0.90 2.41 -23.85
C GLN A 79 -1.26 1.70 -22.55
N LEU A 80 -0.28 1.33 -21.73
CA LEU A 80 -0.54 0.68 -20.45
C LEU A 80 -1.43 1.53 -19.56
N SER A 81 -1.12 2.81 -19.41
CA SER A 81 -1.90 3.73 -18.58
C SER A 81 -3.33 3.87 -19.09
N LYS A 82 -3.51 3.96 -20.41
CA LYS A 82 -4.84 4.03 -21.03
C LYS A 82 -5.65 2.76 -20.79
N ASP A 83 -5.02 1.60 -20.92
CA ASP A 83 -5.70 0.32 -20.73
C ASP A 83 -6.11 0.13 -19.26
N ILE A 84 -5.23 0.47 -18.31
CA ILE A 84 -5.55 0.37 -16.89
C ILE A 84 -6.65 1.37 -16.52
N ALA A 85 -6.59 2.60 -17.04
CA ALA A 85 -7.66 3.59 -16.83
C ALA A 85 -9.01 3.08 -17.31
N ALA A 86 -9.07 2.46 -18.50
CA ALA A 86 -10.28 1.89 -19.05
C ALA A 86 -10.83 0.75 -18.18
N LYS A 87 -9.96 -0.11 -17.67
CA LYS A 87 -10.35 -1.19 -16.77
C LYS A 87 -10.79 -0.68 -15.40
N TYR A 88 -10.20 0.40 -14.93
CA TYR A 88 -10.63 1.08 -13.71
C TYR A 88 -12.05 1.65 -13.89
N GLU A 89 -12.29 2.35 -14.98
CA GLU A 89 -13.63 2.89 -15.30
C GLU A 89 -14.67 1.78 -15.48
N ALA A 90 -14.28 0.65 -16.06
CA ALA A 90 -15.15 -0.52 -16.23
C ALA A 90 -15.42 -1.27 -14.93
N GLY A 91 -14.68 -0.97 -13.84
CA GLY A 91 -14.82 -1.65 -12.56
C GLY A 91 -14.01 -2.94 -12.44
N THR A 92 -13.17 -3.28 -13.42
CA THR A 92 -12.31 -4.46 -13.37
C THR A 92 -11.20 -4.28 -12.34
N TYR A 93 -10.50 -3.13 -12.39
CA TYR A 93 -9.53 -2.73 -11.37
C TYR A 93 -10.14 -1.68 -10.47
N ASN A 94 -10.48 -2.04 -9.24
CA ASN A 94 -11.06 -1.12 -8.27
C ASN A 94 -10.39 -1.19 -6.91
N ALA A 95 -9.20 -1.77 -6.84
CA ALA A 95 -8.44 -1.92 -5.60
C ALA A 95 -7.09 -1.21 -5.70
N ALA A 96 -6.66 -0.69 -4.57
CA ALA A 96 -5.34 -0.09 -4.41
C ALA A 96 -4.57 -0.82 -3.31
N SER A 97 -3.26 -0.67 -3.33
CA SER A 97 -2.38 -1.23 -2.32
C SER A 97 -1.22 -0.28 -2.11
N VAL A 98 -0.75 -0.18 -0.87
CA VAL A 98 0.38 0.68 -0.52
C VAL A 98 1.61 -0.14 -0.15
N GLY A 99 2.79 0.42 -0.41
CA GLY A 99 4.05 -0.06 0.14
C GLY A 99 4.52 0.91 1.21
N ILE A 100 4.92 0.38 2.35
CA ILE A 100 5.38 1.18 3.48
C ILE A 100 6.75 0.71 3.95
N ARG A 101 7.47 1.64 4.58
CA ARG A 101 8.64 1.33 5.37
C ARG A 101 8.25 1.39 6.84
N ILE A 102 8.43 0.28 7.55
CA ILE A 102 8.07 0.20 8.97
C ILE A 102 9.13 0.91 9.79
N ILE A 103 8.68 1.78 10.71
CA ILE A 103 9.54 2.53 11.61
C ILE A 103 9.43 1.98 13.03
N ALA A 104 8.20 1.71 13.49
CA ALA A 104 7.98 1.22 14.85
C ALA A 104 6.81 0.27 14.91
N THR A 105 6.88 -0.72 15.80
CA THR A 105 5.80 -1.66 16.09
C THR A 105 5.56 -1.75 17.59
N SER A 106 4.41 -2.29 17.99
CA SER A 106 4.04 -2.44 19.40
C SER A 106 3.21 -3.72 19.60
N ALA A 107 3.49 -4.41 20.71
CA ALA A 107 2.70 -5.54 21.17
C ALA A 107 1.63 -5.13 22.20
N ASN A 108 1.40 -3.83 22.39
CA ASN A 108 0.42 -3.32 23.36
C ASN A 108 -0.96 -3.90 23.06
N LYS A 109 -1.57 -4.53 24.05
CA LYS A 109 -2.86 -5.21 23.92
C LYS A 109 -3.98 -4.27 23.51
N ASP A 110 -3.90 -2.99 23.87
CA ASP A 110 -4.91 -1.99 23.51
C ASP A 110 -4.93 -1.67 22.02
N LEU A 111 -3.87 -2.05 21.31
CA LEU A 111 -3.74 -1.82 19.87
C LEU A 111 -4.08 -3.07 19.04
N LEU A 112 -4.34 -4.19 19.68
CA LEU A 112 -4.64 -5.45 18.99
C LEU A 112 -6.11 -5.56 18.62
N VAL A 113 -6.36 -6.21 17.50
CA VAL A 113 -7.72 -6.57 17.06
C VAL A 113 -7.83 -8.09 16.96
N PRO A 114 -9.07 -8.64 17.03
CA PRO A 114 -9.27 -10.08 16.93
C PRO A 114 -8.63 -10.69 15.67
N GLY A 115 -7.94 -11.80 15.84
CA GLY A 115 -7.27 -12.50 14.74
C GLY A 115 -5.85 -12.05 14.47
N GLN A 116 -5.36 -11.02 15.15
CA GLN A 116 -4.03 -10.51 14.96
C GLN A 116 -2.98 -11.47 15.53
N THR A 117 -1.95 -11.77 14.74
CA THR A 117 -0.87 -12.71 15.11
C THR A 117 0.49 -12.05 15.18
N ARG A 118 0.61 -10.81 14.71
CA ARG A 118 1.83 -10.02 14.73
C ARG A 118 1.58 -8.68 15.40
N GLU A 119 2.65 -7.99 15.77
CA GLU A 119 2.56 -6.67 16.40
C GLU A 119 1.87 -5.66 15.50
N THR A 120 1.35 -4.60 16.10
CA THR A 120 0.77 -3.48 15.36
C THR A 120 1.88 -2.55 14.88
N VAL A 121 1.86 -2.18 13.61
CA VAL A 121 2.75 -1.15 13.06
C VAL A 121 2.21 0.20 13.52
N THR A 122 2.92 0.86 14.42
CA THR A 122 2.50 2.13 15.01
C THR A 122 3.03 3.34 14.26
N GLU A 123 4.17 3.19 13.58
CA GLU A 123 4.76 4.26 12.78
C GLU A 123 5.36 3.68 11.50
N SER A 124 5.10 4.34 10.39
CA SER A 124 5.56 3.91 9.07
C SER A 124 5.70 5.11 8.14
N GLU A 125 6.36 4.89 7.01
CA GLU A 125 6.46 5.88 5.94
C GLU A 125 5.81 5.32 4.68
N LEU A 126 4.92 6.09 4.07
CA LEU A 126 4.31 5.70 2.80
C LEU A 126 5.34 5.86 1.68
N MET A 127 5.68 4.75 1.04
CA MET A 127 6.70 4.71 0.00
C MET A 127 6.11 4.71 -1.39
N GLU A 128 5.00 3.97 -1.60
CA GLU A 128 4.35 3.90 -2.91
C GLU A 128 2.89 3.51 -2.75
N ALA A 129 2.10 3.77 -3.79
CA ALA A 129 0.72 3.31 -3.89
C ALA A 129 0.43 2.89 -5.33
N SER A 130 -0.26 1.78 -5.48
CA SER A 130 -0.49 1.12 -6.77
C SER A 130 -1.96 0.78 -6.97
N ILE A 131 -2.38 0.75 -8.24
CA ILE A 131 -3.59 0.03 -8.64
C ILE A 131 -3.22 -1.45 -8.77
N VAL A 132 -4.02 -2.32 -8.15
CA VAL A 132 -3.77 -3.76 -8.13
C VAL A 132 -5.02 -4.54 -8.51
N ASP A 133 -4.84 -5.77 -8.98
CA ASP A 133 -5.95 -6.67 -9.29
C ASP A 133 -6.51 -7.32 -8.02
N ILE A 134 -5.64 -7.90 -7.21
CA ILE A 134 -6.01 -8.59 -5.97
C ILE A 134 -5.27 -7.94 -4.81
N PRO A 135 -5.96 -7.17 -3.96
CA PRO A 135 -5.30 -6.59 -2.80
C PRO A 135 -4.96 -7.67 -1.77
N ALA A 136 -3.93 -7.44 -0.98
CA ALA A 136 -3.54 -8.35 0.10
C ALA A 136 -4.65 -8.51 1.16
N ASN A 137 -5.44 -7.50 1.32
CA ASN A 137 -6.77 -7.49 1.93
C ASN A 137 -7.57 -6.39 1.26
N SER A 138 -8.72 -6.02 1.77
CA SER A 138 -9.52 -4.94 1.20
C SER A 138 -8.76 -3.60 1.12
N ASN A 139 -7.71 -3.45 1.94
CA ASN A 139 -6.86 -2.26 1.98
C ASN A 139 -5.41 -2.72 2.10
N ALA A 140 -4.92 -3.37 1.06
CA ALA A 140 -3.68 -4.11 1.11
C ALA A 140 -2.48 -3.21 1.40
N VAL A 141 -1.84 -3.46 2.52
CA VAL A 141 -0.57 -2.86 2.87
C VAL A 141 0.53 -3.85 2.56
N ARG A 142 1.49 -3.47 1.73
CA ARG A 142 2.70 -4.26 1.52
C ARG A 142 3.86 -3.59 2.20
N LEU A 143 4.65 -4.40 2.89
CA LEU A 143 5.85 -3.92 3.54
C LEU A 143 6.91 -3.56 2.51
N TYR A 144 7.61 -2.50 2.77
CA TYR A 144 8.69 -2.04 1.93
C TYR A 144 9.97 -1.92 2.76
N ASP A 145 10.83 -2.92 2.65
CA ASP A 145 12.14 -2.95 3.30
C ASP A 145 13.22 -2.83 2.22
N ARG A 146 14.22 -1.98 2.44
CA ARG A 146 15.30 -1.77 1.48
C ARG A 146 16.03 -3.05 1.09
N SER A 147 16.20 -3.97 2.04
CA SER A 147 16.93 -5.21 1.80
C SER A 147 16.12 -6.27 1.09
N THR A 148 14.78 -6.17 1.14
CA THR A 148 13.87 -7.19 0.62
C THR A 148 12.77 -6.62 -0.26
N SER A 149 12.97 -5.42 -0.78
CA SER A 149 11.95 -4.65 -1.51
C SER A 149 11.30 -5.43 -2.67
N VAL A 150 12.09 -6.20 -3.41
CA VAL A 150 11.58 -6.99 -4.53
C VAL A 150 10.68 -8.13 -4.04
N LEU A 151 11.09 -8.80 -2.97
CA LEU A 151 10.30 -9.89 -2.38
C LEU A 151 9.00 -9.36 -1.79
N LEU A 152 9.04 -8.20 -1.14
CA LEU A 152 7.88 -7.54 -0.59
C LEU A 152 6.90 -7.14 -1.68
N ALA A 153 7.40 -6.53 -2.75
CA ALA A 153 6.58 -6.15 -3.89
C ALA A 153 5.94 -7.36 -4.57
N ALA A 154 6.60 -8.53 -4.53
CA ALA A 154 6.05 -9.77 -5.04
C ALA A 154 5.00 -10.40 -4.10
N GLY A 155 4.74 -9.81 -2.94
CA GLY A 155 3.74 -10.28 -2.00
C GLY A 155 4.21 -11.40 -1.09
N MET A 156 5.50 -11.63 -0.99
CA MET A 156 6.05 -12.64 -0.08
C MET A 156 5.99 -12.13 1.35
N ASP A 157 5.72 -13.05 2.28
CA ASP A 157 5.69 -12.72 3.70
C ASP A 157 7.04 -12.21 4.16
N THR A 158 7.00 -11.26 5.07
CA THR A 158 8.22 -10.67 5.63
C THR A 158 8.18 -10.81 7.14
N ASN A 159 9.33 -11.11 7.70
CA ASN A 159 9.50 -11.17 9.14
C ASN A 159 9.79 -9.79 9.75
N SER A 160 9.54 -8.70 8.99
CA SER A 160 9.79 -7.34 9.44
C SER A 160 8.81 -6.86 10.51
N VAL A 161 7.64 -7.51 10.62
CA VAL A 161 6.71 -7.27 11.72
C VAL A 161 6.79 -8.44 12.70
N PRO A 162 7.23 -8.20 13.95
CA PRO A 162 7.38 -9.26 14.92
C PRO A 162 6.07 -10.00 15.19
N ALA A 163 6.17 -11.33 15.37
CA ALA A 163 5.05 -12.12 15.82
C ALA A 163 4.70 -11.75 17.27
N LEU A 164 3.42 -11.84 17.61
CA LEU A 164 2.98 -11.68 18.99
C LEU A 164 3.46 -12.88 19.81
N SER A 165 3.86 -12.61 21.06
CA SER A 165 4.21 -13.67 22.00
C SER A 165 3.00 -14.53 22.33
N THR A 166 3.13 -15.86 22.25
CA THR A 166 2.10 -16.80 22.64
C THR A 166 2.17 -17.19 24.11
N THR A 167 3.15 -16.69 24.84
CA THR A 167 3.24 -16.94 26.28
C THR A 167 2.14 -16.19 27.02
N SER A 168 1.29 -16.94 27.64
CA SER A 168 0.26 -16.43 28.54
C SER A 168 0.86 -15.85 29.82
#